data_f479f5b713703d8ca95396c0179356ab
#
_entry.id   f479f5b713703d8ca95396c0179356ab
#
_cell.length_a   1.000
_cell.length_b   1.000
_cell.length_c   1.000
_cell.angle_alpha   90.00
_cell.angle_beta   90.00
_cell.angle_gamma   90.00
#
_symmetry.space_group_name_H-M   'P 1'
#
loop_
_entity.id
_entity.type
_entity.pdbx_description
1 polymer ?
#
loop_
_entity_poly.entity_id
_entity_poly.type
_entity_poly.pdbx_seq_one_letter_code
_entity_poly.pdbx_strand_id
1 'polypeptide(L)'
;AHEAATLGVVNRVVAVDEIEQFVRDVADTITKNAPLTIKATKEIVRRIQASRRLDSDAGRDLISLCYTSNDFAEGVDAFLEKRTPKWRGQ
;
A
#
# COMPACT_ATOMS: atom_id res chain seq x y z
N ALA A 1 1.58 21.01 16.25
CA ALA A 1 1.20 19.74 15.65
C ALA A 1 -0.14 19.82 14.89
N HIS A 2 -1.18 20.43 15.49
CA HIS A 2 -2.51 20.54 14.87
C HIS A 2 -2.51 21.35 13.58
N GLU A 3 -1.76 22.46 13.52
CA GLU A 3 -1.58 23.24 12.28
C GLU A 3 -0.96 22.42 11.16
N ALA A 4 0.04 21.59 11.48
CA ALA A 4 0.66 20.69 10.50
C ALA A 4 -0.33 19.64 9.95
N ALA A 5 -1.26 19.16 10.77
CA ALA A 5 -2.33 18.27 10.33
C ALA A 5 -3.33 18.99 9.43
N THR A 6 -3.71 20.24 9.79
CA THR A 6 -4.62 21.07 8.97
C THR A 6 -4.02 21.38 7.59
N LEU A 7 -2.71 21.61 7.53
CA LEU A 7 -1.97 21.87 6.29
C LEU A 7 -1.64 20.58 5.51
N GLY A 8 -1.98 19.41 6.01
CA GLY A 8 -1.68 18.14 5.34
C GLY A 8 -0.20 17.72 5.40
N VAL A 9 0.61 18.33 6.25
CA VAL A 9 2.04 18.01 6.43
C VAL A 9 2.20 16.69 7.18
N VAL A 10 1.29 16.41 8.12
CA VAL A 10 1.21 15.13 8.85
C VAL A 10 -0.19 14.55 8.71
N ASN A 11 -0.29 13.23 8.69
CA ASN A 11 -1.56 12.52 8.50
C ASN A 11 -2.43 12.56 9.75
N ARG A 12 -1.81 12.53 10.94
CA ARG A 12 -2.52 12.48 12.22
C ARG A 12 -1.65 13.07 13.34
N VAL A 13 -2.32 13.64 14.34
CA VAL A 13 -1.73 14.04 15.61
C VAL A 13 -2.34 13.14 16.67
N VAL A 14 -1.50 12.50 17.48
CA VAL A 14 -1.90 11.60 18.58
C VAL A 14 -1.15 11.99 19.86
N ALA A 15 -1.64 11.57 21.00
CA ALA A 15 -0.95 11.77 22.27
C ALA A 15 0.35 10.94 22.31
N VAL A 16 1.34 11.39 23.09
CA VAL A 16 2.67 10.77 23.15
C VAL A 16 2.60 9.31 23.62
N ASP A 17 1.74 9.03 24.56
CA ASP A 17 1.50 7.69 25.12
C ASP A 17 0.70 6.76 24.19
N GLU A 18 0.01 7.31 23.19
CA GLU A 18 -0.77 6.55 22.21
C GLU A 18 -0.01 6.26 20.91
N ILE A 19 1.16 6.88 20.69
CA ILE A 19 1.83 6.85 19.37
C ILE A 19 2.24 5.44 18.95
N GLU A 20 2.74 4.63 19.88
CA GLU A 20 3.16 3.26 19.56
C GLU A 20 1.97 2.40 19.12
N GLN A 21 0.86 2.47 19.87
CA GLN A 21 -0.32 1.69 19.53
C GLN A 21 -0.89 2.14 18.18
N PHE A 22 -1.00 3.45 17.97
CA PHE A 22 -1.47 4.00 16.70
C PHE A 22 -0.62 3.53 15.50
N VAL A 23 0.72 3.56 15.64
CA VAL A 23 1.63 3.10 14.57
C VAL A 23 1.46 1.60 14.32
N ARG A 24 1.30 0.77 15.35
CA ARG A 24 1.03 -0.67 15.21
C ARG A 24 -0.27 -0.92 14.47
N ASP A 25 -1.36 -0.24 14.83
CA ASP A 25 -2.67 -0.39 14.18
C ASP A 25 -2.64 -0.04 12.69
N VAL A 26 -1.92 1.05 12.34
CA VAL A 26 -1.70 1.43 10.94
C VAL A 26 -0.87 0.38 10.20
N ALA A 27 0.22 -0.10 10.80
CA ALA A 27 1.06 -1.13 10.21
C ALA A 27 0.29 -2.43 9.99
N ASP A 28 -0.50 -2.87 10.96
CA ASP A 28 -1.36 -4.05 10.86
C ASP A 28 -2.41 -3.91 9.75
N THR A 29 -2.96 -2.71 9.59
CA THR A 29 -3.89 -2.43 8.49
C THR A 29 -3.20 -2.55 7.13
N ILE A 30 -1.96 -2.05 7.01
CA ILE A 30 -1.17 -2.14 5.79
C ILE A 30 -0.82 -3.60 5.48
N THR A 31 -0.40 -4.39 6.47
CA THR A 31 0.03 -5.79 6.28
C THR A 31 -1.09 -6.74 5.88
N LYS A 32 -2.35 -6.36 6.10
CA LYS A 32 -3.53 -7.10 5.61
C LYS A 32 -3.74 -7.00 4.10
N ASN A 33 -3.06 -6.07 3.43
CA ASN A 33 -3.17 -5.88 1.98
C ASN A 33 -2.13 -6.71 1.23
N ALA A 34 -2.39 -6.96 -0.07
CA ALA A 34 -1.48 -7.71 -0.93
C ALA A 34 -0.10 -7.03 -1.02
N PRO A 35 1.00 -7.72 -0.65
CA PRO A 35 2.32 -7.09 -0.53
C PRO A 35 2.87 -6.60 -1.86
N LEU A 36 2.60 -7.29 -2.97
CA LEU A 36 3.02 -6.84 -4.30
C LEU A 36 2.30 -5.57 -4.74
N THR A 37 1.02 -5.42 -4.40
CA THR A 37 0.28 -4.19 -4.67
C THR A 37 0.87 -3.01 -3.89
N ILE A 38 1.21 -3.19 -2.62
CA ILE A 38 1.88 -2.16 -1.82
C ILE A 38 3.24 -1.79 -2.43
N LYS A 39 4.03 -2.79 -2.82
CA LYS A 39 5.33 -2.59 -3.49
C LYS A 39 5.17 -1.81 -4.80
N ALA A 40 4.23 -2.21 -5.64
CA ALA A 40 3.95 -1.55 -6.91
C ALA A 40 3.47 -0.10 -6.71
N THR A 41 2.58 0.14 -5.75
CA THR A 41 2.10 1.50 -5.41
C THR A 41 3.25 2.40 -4.97
N LYS A 42 4.12 1.92 -4.09
CA LYS A 42 5.29 2.69 -3.65
C LYS A 42 6.24 3.00 -4.80
N GLU A 43 6.47 2.05 -5.69
CA GLU A 43 7.35 2.23 -6.84
C GLU A 43 6.78 3.22 -7.86
N ILE A 44 5.47 3.16 -8.16
CA ILE A 44 4.86 4.13 -9.08
C ILE A 44 4.89 5.56 -8.51
N VAL A 45 4.64 5.73 -7.22
CA VAL A 45 4.76 7.04 -6.56
C VAL A 45 6.19 7.57 -6.67
N ARG A 46 7.20 6.71 -6.44
CA ARG A 46 8.61 7.08 -6.60
C ARG A 46 8.94 7.52 -8.03
N ARG A 47 8.42 6.82 -9.05
CA ARG A 47 8.59 7.20 -10.46
C ARG A 47 7.94 8.55 -10.77
N ILE A 48 6.73 8.80 -10.27
CA ILE A 48 6.03 10.07 -10.43
C ILE A 48 6.82 11.22 -9.79
N GLN A 49 7.38 11.01 -8.60
CA GLN A 49 8.19 12.02 -7.93
C GLN A 49 9.53 12.31 -8.63
N ALA A 50 10.11 11.29 -9.28
CA ALA A 50 11.36 11.41 -10.02
C ALA A 50 11.20 12.05 -11.41
N SER A 51 9.99 12.10 -11.94
CA SER A 51 9.69 12.61 -13.28
C SER A 51 8.48 13.54 -13.26
N ARG A 52 8.57 14.68 -13.97
CA ARG A 52 7.43 15.60 -14.10
C ARG A 52 6.29 15.04 -14.96
N ARG A 53 6.59 14.04 -15.78
CA ARG A 53 5.63 13.40 -16.67
C ARG A 53 6.04 11.95 -16.86
N LEU A 54 5.12 11.03 -16.65
CA LEU A 54 5.32 9.62 -16.96
C LEU A 54 4.77 9.34 -18.36
N ASP A 55 5.46 8.49 -19.11
CA ASP A 55 4.93 7.92 -20.32
C ASP A 55 3.73 7.00 -20.00
N SER A 56 2.85 6.80 -20.99
CA SER A 56 1.65 5.96 -20.81
C SER A 56 1.95 4.53 -20.36
N ASP A 57 3.16 4.05 -20.63
CA ASP A 57 3.62 2.70 -20.30
C ASP A 57 4.41 2.59 -18.99
N ALA A 58 4.66 3.70 -18.32
CA ALA A 58 5.58 3.76 -17.15
C ALA A 58 5.16 2.93 -15.93
N GLY A 59 3.95 2.40 -15.91
CA GLY A 59 3.44 1.53 -14.84
C GLY A 59 3.07 0.13 -15.30
N ARG A 60 3.22 -0.21 -16.59
CA ARG A 60 2.78 -1.48 -17.17
C ARG A 60 3.46 -2.69 -16.53
N ASP A 61 4.75 -2.59 -16.24
CA ASP A 61 5.53 -3.61 -15.54
C ASP A 61 5.00 -3.87 -14.12
N LEU A 62 4.55 -2.83 -13.41
CA LEU A 62 3.99 -2.94 -12.07
C LEU A 62 2.60 -3.56 -12.07
N ILE A 63 1.78 -3.21 -13.08
CA ILE A 63 0.48 -3.83 -13.29
C ILE A 63 0.67 -5.32 -13.59
N SER A 64 1.56 -5.65 -14.51
CA SER A 64 1.89 -7.05 -14.85
C SER A 64 2.36 -7.81 -13.62
N LEU A 65 3.29 -7.25 -12.84
CA LEU A 65 3.78 -7.85 -11.60
C LEU A 65 2.64 -8.25 -10.64
N CYS A 66 1.64 -7.40 -10.48
CA CYS A 66 0.51 -7.69 -9.60
C CYS A 66 -0.42 -8.75 -10.18
N TYR A 67 -0.87 -8.57 -11.44
CA TYR A 67 -1.90 -9.42 -12.05
C TYR A 67 -1.41 -10.82 -12.43
N THR A 68 -0.11 -11.01 -12.68
CA THR A 68 0.46 -12.33 -12.97
C THR A 68 1.02 -13.06 -11.75
N SER A 69 0.85 -12.49 -10.57
CA SER A 69 1.34 -13.06 -9.31
C SER A 69 0.46 -14.19 -8.77
N ASN A 70 1.06 -15.08 -8.01
CA ASN A 70 0.32 -16.08 -7.23
C ASN A 70 -0.58 -15.42 -6.17
N ASP A 71 -0.17 -14.26 -5.64
CA ASP A 71 -0.96 -13.49 -4.68
C ASP A 71 -2.24 -12.94 -5.31
N PHE A 72 -2.25 -12.62 -6.62
CA PHE A 72 -3.47 -12.24 -7.31
C PHE A 72 -4.49 -13.40 -7.35
N ALA A 73 -4.02 -14.59 -7.75
CA ALA A 73 -4.86 -15.79 -7.76
C ALA A 73 -5.39 -16.11 -6.35
N GLU A 74 -4.54 -16.11 -5.34
CA GLU A 74 -4.93 -16.29 -3.94
C GLU A 74 -5.96 -15.25 -3.48
N GLY A 75 -5.82 -13.99 -3.90
CA GLY A 75 -6.76 -12.92 -3.58
C GLY A 75 -8.15 -13.18 -4.16
N VAL A 76 -8.22 -13.64 -5.41
CA VAL A 76 -9.47 -14.02 -6.08
C VAL A 76 -10.12 -15.21 -5.39
N ASP A 77 -9.36 -16.26 -5.12
CA ASP A 77 -9.86 -17.47 -4.45
C ASP A 77 -10.37 -17.16 -3.05
N ALA A 78 -9.60 -16.42 -2.27
CA ALA A 78 -9.99 -16.00 -0.92
C ALA A 78 -11.27 -15.15 -0.92
N PHE A 79 -11.44 -14.26 -1.92
CA PHE A 79 -12.64 -13.47 -2.07
C PHE A 79 -13.87 -14.35 -2.36
N LEU A 80 -13.76 -15.30 -3.29
CA LEU A 80 -14.83 -16.22 -3.65
C LEU A 80 -15.22 -17.14 -2.49
N GLU A 81 -14.21 -17.60 -1.73
CA GLU A 81 -14.40 -18.48 -0.57
C GLU A 81 -14.75 -17.72 0.72
N LYS A 82 -14.80 -16.38 0.69
CA LYS A 82 -15.07 -15.50 1.84
C LYS A 82 -14.13 -15.74 3.04
N ARG A 83 -12.86 -15.99 2.76
CA ARG A 83 -11.79 -16.17 3.76
C ARG A 83 -10.74 -15.09 3.67
N THR A 84 -9.91 -14.99 4.69
CA THR A 84 -8.73 -14.12 4.68
C THR A 84 -7.68 -14.69 3.73
N PRO A 85 -7.12 -13.89 2.79
CA PRO A 85 -6.07 -14.33 1.90
C PRO A 85 -4.75 -14.56 2.64
N LYS A 86 -3.93 -15.48 2.09
CA LYS A 86 -2.61 -15.81 2.61
C LYS A 86 -1.55 -15.32 1.64
N TRP A 87 -1.12 -14.08 1.81
CA TRP A 87 -0.15 -13.44 0.95
C TRP A 87 1.25 -14.04 1.07
N ARG A 88 1.92 -14.22 -0.06
CA ARG A 88 3.30 -14.76 -0.12
C ARG A 88 4.29 -13.76 -0.74
N GLY A 89 3.81 -12.69 -1.39
CA GLY A 89 4.64 -11.70 -2.05
C GLY A 89 5.24 -12.17 -3.38
N GLN A 90 4.60 -13.10 -4.08
CA GLN A 90 5.11 -13.70 -5.32
C GLN A 90 4.00 -14.07 -6.29
#